data_0be7d01731c952854a8c18bde2e9ee45
#
_entry.id   0be7d01731c952854a8c18bde2e9ee45
#
_cell.length_a   1.000
_cell.length_b   1.000
_cell.length_c   1.000
_cell.angle_alpha   90.00
_cell.angle_beta   90.00
_cell.angle_gamma   90.00
#
_symmetry.space_group_name_H-M   'P 1'
#
loop_
_entity.id
_entity.type
_entity.pdbx_description
1 polymer ?
#
loop_
_entity_poly.entity_id
_entity_poly.type
_entity_poly.pdbx_seq_one_letter_code
_entity_poly.pdbx_strand_id
1 'polypeptide(L)'
;MKALNKMVCAKMGFDSWQPVSGQTYSRKLDYMVLSALSGLAQSAYKMCCDVRLLASMKEIEEPFGKSQIGSSAMAYKRNPMRSERVCSLARYLISLPESAAHTHANQWFERTLDDSAIRRIILPEGFLAADVILTTLTSIADGLHVWPAVIRAHLDLELPFMATEVILMQCVKAGGDRQVLHEAIREHSMASGMRVKEEGAKNDLLERIAADPLFASVHGSLHQLLDPILFVGRAPQQVVEFLLEHIDPVLGANTAALSKSSIDAVNV
;
A
#
# COMPACT_ATOMS: atom_id res chain seq x y z
N MET A 1 -32.40 -34.52 17.47
CA MET A 1 -31.95 -33.23 16.92
C MET A 1 -30.44 -33.14 16.72
N LYS A 2 -29.58 -33.41 17.74
CA LYS A 2 -28.09 -33.35 17.54
C LYS A 2 -27.57 -34.22 16.38
N ALA A 3 -28.09 -35.47 16.28
CA ALA A 3 -27.72 -36.37 15.18
C ALA A 3 -28.13 -35.79 13.80
N LEU A 4 -29.32 -35.20 13.70
CA LEU A 4 -29.81 -34.55 12.48
C LEU A 4 -28.91 -33.36 12.10
N ASN A 5 -28.55 -32.47 13.04
CA ASN A 5 -27.67 -31.35 12.80
C ASN A 5 -26.31 -31.83 12.25
N LYS A 6 -25.71 -32.88 12.87
CA LYS A 6 -24.44 -33.45 12.40
C LYS A 6 -24.56 -34.02 10.98
N MET A 7 -25.65 -34.72 10.66
CA MET A 7 -25.89 -35.25 9.31
C MET A 7 -26.05 -34.14 8.25
N VAL A 8 -26.80 -33.09 8.59
CA VAL A 8 -27.00 -31.96 7.68
C VAL A 8 -25.67 -31.23 7.44
N CYS A 9 -24.93 -30.90 8.50
CA CYS A 9 -23.62 -30.27 8.36
C CYS A 9 -22.67 -31.09 7.49
N ALA A 10 -22.55 -32.41 7.76
CA ALA A 10 -21.70 -33.27 6.96
C ALA A 10 -22.11 -33.29 5.47
N LYS A 11 -23.43 -33.37 5.18
CA LYS A 11 -23.93 -33.30 3.78
C LYS A 11 -23.66 -31.96 3.09
N MET A 12 -23.62 -30.87 3.85
CA MET A 12 -23.39 -29.52 3.34
C MET A 12 -21.90 -29.14 3.34
N GLY A 13 -21.02 -30.01 3.82
CA GLY A 13 -19.57 -29.76 3.87
C GLY A 13 -19.12 -28.86 5.03
N PHE A 14 -19.91 -28.78 6.12
CA PHE A 14 -19.55 -28.02 7.32
C PHE A 14 -19.13 -28.96 8.45
N ASP A 15 -18.08 -28.57 9.19
CA ASP A 15 -17.58 -29.34 10.33
C ASP A 15 -18.42 -29.14 11.59
N SER A 16 -19.17 -28.04 11.68
CA SER A 16 -19.95 -27.67 12.85
C SER A 16 -21.19 -26.83 12.51
N TRP A 17 -22.04 -26.59 13.51
CA TRP A 17 -23.20 -25.72 13.43
C TRP A 17 -23.16 -24.70 14.55
N GLN A 18 -23.99 -23.66 14.46
CA GLN A 18 -24.14 -22.67 15.53
C GLN A 18 -24.66 -23.37 16.79
N PRO A 19 -23.94 -23.33 17.93
CA PRO A 19 -24.28 -24.10 19.12
C PRO A 19 -25.59 -23.62 19.76
N VAL A 20 -25.88 -22.34 19.63
CA VAL A 20 -27.13 -21.71 20.09
C VAL A 20 -27.68 -20.82 18.97
N SER A 21 -28.90 -21.10 18.54
CA SER A 21 -29.63 -20.27 17.60
C SER A 21 -31.12 -20.43 17.84
N GLY A 22 -31.90 -19.38 17.57
CA GLY A 22 -33.35 -19.41 17.58
C GLY A 22 -33.91 -19.61 16.17
N GLN A 23 -34.84 -18.75 15.77
CA GLN A 23 -35.43 -18.74 14.44
C GLN A 23 -34.39 -18.42 13.35
N THR A 24 -33.39 -17.61 13.67
CA THR A 24 -32.29 -17.27 12.77
C THR A 24 -30.95 -17.36 13.54
N TYR A 25 -29.87 -17.34 12.78
CA TYR A 25 -28.52 -17.17 13.36
C TYR A 25 -28.33 -15.73 13.88
N SER A 26 -27.36 -15.56 14.80
CA SER A 26 -26.96 -14.23 15.29
C SER A 26 -26.49 -13.35 14.13
N ARG A 27 -27.09 -12.18 13.94
CA ARG A 27 -26.69 -11.21 12.91
C ARG A 27 -25.29 -10.65 13.12
N LYS A 28 -24.65 -10.97 14.25
CA LYS A 28 -23.22 -10.73 14.48
C LYS A 28 -22.35 -11.37 13.37
N LEU A 29 -22.79 -12.48 12.79
CA LEU A 29 -22.06 -13.13 11.70
C LEU A 29 -21.97 -12.22 10.46
N ASP A 30 -23.06 -11.52 10.12
CA ASP A 30 -23.06 -10.56 9.00
C ASP A 30 -22.03 -9.44 9.22
N TYR A 31 -21.94 -8.93 10.46
CA TYR A 31 -20.92 -7.96 10.86
C TYR A 31 -19.50 -8.52 10.70
N MET A 32 -19.26 -9.76 11.14
CA MET A 32 -17.94 -10.39 11.02
C MET A 32 -17.53 -10.54 9.55
N VAL A 33 -18.44 -10.94 8.67
CA VAL A 33 -18.19 -11.06 7.23
C VAL A 33 -17.84 -9.71 6.63
N LEU A 34 -18.69 -8.68 6.86
CA LEU A 34 -18.43 -7.35 6.33
C LEU A 34 -17.18 -6.70 6.93
N SER A 35 -16.85 -7.00 8.20
CA SER A 35 -15.61 -6.53 8.82
C SER A 35 -14.37 -7.13 8.15
N ALA A 36 -14.41 -8.39 7.74
CA ALA A 36 -13.32 -9.02 7.00
C ALA A 36 -13.15 -8.37 5.62
N LEU A 37 -14.26 -8.11 4.89
CA LEU A 37 -14.24 -7.41 3.61
C LEU A 37 -13.76 -5.95 3.77
N SER A 38 -14.16 -5.29 4.85
CA SER A 38 -13.68 -3.95 5.19
C SER A 38 -12.17 -3.93 5.45
N GLY A 39 -11.61 -4.94 6.11
CA GLY A 39 -10.17 -5.08 6.31
C GLY A 39 -9.41 -5.18 4.99
N LEU A 40 -9.92 -5.97 4.04
CA LEU A 40 -9.39 -6.04 2.68
C LEU A 40 -9.44 -4.66 1.99
N ALA A 41 -10.57 -3.97 2.08
CA ALA A 41 -10.75 -2.65 1.47
C ALA A 41 -9.77 -1.60 2.05
N GLN A 42 -9.47 -1.65 3.35
CA GLN A 42 -8.49 -0.77 3.99
C GLN A 42 -7.09 -0.95 3.40
N SER A 43 -6.66 -2.20 3.21
CA SER A 43 -5.37 -2.50 2.57
C SER A 43 -5.32 -2.03 1.12
N ALA A 44 -6.39 -2.27 0.36
CA ALA A 44 -6.55 -1.81 -1.02
C ALA A 44 -6.49 -0.27 -1.12
N TYR A 45 -7.19 0.41 -0.22
CA TYR A 45 -7.20 1.88 -0.16
C TYR A 45 -5.79 2.43 0.11
N LYS A 46 -5.10 1.86 1.11
CA LYS A 46 -3.73 2.27 1.46
C LYS A 46 -2.80 2.13 0.26
N MET A 47 -2.77 0.97 -0.39
CA MET A 47 -1.95 0.73 -1.58
C MET A 47 -2.26 1.73 -2.70
N CYS A 48 -3.53 1.95 -3.02
CA CYS A 48 -3.93 2.88 -4.07
C CYS A 48 -3.64 4.35 -3.72
N CYS A 49 -3.63 4.73 -2.45
CA CYS A 49 -3.15 6.04 -2.04
C CYS A 49 -1.65 6.21 -2.37
N ASP A 50 -0.82 5.20 -2.09
CA ASP A 50 0.60 5.24 -2.43
C ASP A 50 0.80 5.34 -3.96
N VAL A 51 0.09 4.52 -4.74
CA VAL A 51 0.13 4.58 -6.22
C VAL A 51 -0.22 5.98 -6.72
N ARG A 52 -1.27 6.61 -6.17
CA ARG A 52 -1.68 7.98 -6.56
C ARG A 52 -0.62 9.02 -6.21
N LEU A 53 0.02 8.93 -5.05
CA LEU A 53 1.11 9.82 -4.65
C LEU A 53 2.32 9.65 -5.57
N LEU A 54 2.78 8.42 -5.80
CA LEU A 54 3.89 8.14 -6.68
C LEU A 54 3.61 8.51 -8.15
N ALA A 55 2.36 8.35 -8.61
CA ALA A 55 1.92 8.81 -9.92
C ALA A 55 1.94 10.35 -10.03
N SER A 56 1.58 11.08 -8.97
CA SER A 56 1.71 12.55 -8.95
C SER A 56 3.15 13.02 -9.03
N MET A 57 4.08 12.24 -8.48
CA MET A 57 5.53 12.43 -8.58
C MET A 57 6.10 11.94 -9.93
N LYS A 58 5.28 11.32 -10.79
CA LYS A 58 5.67 10.73 -12.09
C LYS A 58 6.69 9.58 -11.96
N GLU A 59 6.75 8.94 -10.81
CA GLU A 59 7.66 7.82 -10.51
C GLU A 59 7.11 6.48 -10.97
N ILE A 60 5.77 6.36 -10.95
CA ILE A 60 5.05 5.19 -11.46
C ILE A 60 3.82 5.62 -12.25
N GLU A 61 3.32 4.72 -13.11
CA GLU A 61 2.06 4.88 -13.83
C GLU A 61 1.26 3.58 -13.80
N GLU A 62 -0.08 3.71 -13.71
CA GLU A 62 -0.99 2.60 -13.98
C GLU A 62 -0.94 2.18 -15.45
N PRO A 63 -1.38 0.94 -15.77
CA PRO A 63 -1.58 0.57 -17.16
C PRO A 63 -2.55 1.52 -17.85
N PHE A 64 -2.12 2.06 -18.98
CA PHE A 64 -2.90 3.02 -19.77
C PHE A 64 -3.23 2.41 -21.14
N GLY A 65 -4.52 2.30 -21.45
CA GLY A 65 -4.99 1.74 -22.71
C GLY A 65 -4.64 2.65 -23.90
N LYS A 66 -4.36 2.05 -25.08
CA LYS A 66 -4.02 2.81 -26.29
C LYS A 66 -5.09 3.83 -26.72
N SER A 67 -6.34 3.56 -26.42
CA SER A 67 -7.51 4.42 -26.70
C SER A 67 -8.03 5.17 -25.47
N GLN A 68 -7.39 5.02 -24.33
CA GLN A 68 -7.82 5.66 -23.09
C GLN A 68 -7.53 7.16 -23.10
N ILE A 69 -8.51 7.97 -22.69
CA ILE A 69 -8.36 9.42 -22.56
C ILE A 69 -8.10 9.76 -21.09
N GLY A 70 -6.91 10.23 -20.78
CA GLY A 70 -6.56 10.63 -19.40
C GLY A 70 -7.09 11.98 -18.97
N SER A 71 -7.35 12.87 -19.93
CA SER A 71 -7.89 14.21 -19.71
C SER A 71 -8.49 14.76 -21.01
N SER A 72 -9.65 15.37 -20.92
CA SER A 72 -10.29 16.06 -22.08
C SER A 72 -9.58 17.34 -22.49
N ALA A 73 -8.80 17.95 -21.59
CA ALA A 73 -8.12 19.23 -21.83
C ALA A 73 -6.63 19.10 -22.13
N MET A 74 -5.97 18.09 -21.55
CA MET A 74 -4.52 17.88 -21.67
C MET A 74 -4.24 16.44 -22.13
N ALA A 75 -4.05 16.24 -23.43
CA ALA A 75 -3.94 14.93 -24.05
C ALA A 75 -2.78 14.04 -23.50
N TYR A 76 -1.71 14.65 -22.99
CA TYR A 76 -0.58 13.93 -22.41
C TYR A 76 -0.79 13.50 -20.95
N LYS A 77 -1.83 14.06 -20.27
CA LYS A 77 -2.07 13.81 -18.85
C LYS A 77 -2.58 12.39 -18.62
N ARG A 78 -1.89 11.65 -17.78
CA ARG A 78 -2.28 10.33 -17.32
C ARG A 78 -2.64 10.40 -15.84
N ASN A 79 -3.91 10.15 -15.53
CA ASN A 79 -4.39 10.13 -14.15
C ASN A 79 -4.49 8.68 -13.66
N PRO A 80 -4.23 8.40 -12.38
CA PRO A 80 -4.36 7.07 -11.80
C PRO A 80 -5.85 6.73 -11.52
N MET A 81 -6.65 6.66 -12.60
CA MET A 81 -8.11 6.53 -12.53
C MET A 81 -8.58 5.22 -11.90
N ARG A 82 -7.81 4.13 -12.10
CA ARG A 82 -8.12 2.82 -11.50
C ARG A 82 -7.91 2.87 -9.99
N SER A 83 -6.79 3.42 -9.52
CA SER A 83 -6.52 3.61 -8.10
C SER A 83 -7.52 4.57 -7.45
N GLU A 84 -7.95 5.63 -8.15
CA GLU A 84 -9.00 6.53 -7.68
C GLU A 84 -10.34 5.81 -7.50
N ARG A 85 -10.70 4.94 -8.45
CA ARG A 85 -11.89 4.09 -8.38
C ARG A 85 -11.82 3.12 -7.20
N VAL A 86 -10.69 2.43 -7.03
CA VAL A 86 -10.47 1.54 -5.86
C VAL A 86 -10.62 2.31 -4.56
N CYS A 87 -10.00 3.49 -4.43
CA CYS A 87 -10.14 4.32 -3.23
C CYS A 87 -11.62 4.71 -2.95
N SER A 88 -12.40 4.99 -3.99
CA SER A 88 -13.81 5.33 -3.86
C SER A 88 -14.64 4.15 -3.38
N LEU A 89 -14.50 2.97 -4.03
CA LEU A 89 -15.23 1.75 -3.66
C LEU A 89 -14.81 1.22 -2.29
N ALA A 90 -13.53 1.36 -1.94
CA ALA A 90 -13.03 0.98 -0.62
C ALA A 90 -13.67 1.82 0.50
N ARG A 91 -13.85 3.13 0.32
CA ARG A 91 -14.59 3.95 1.31
C ARG A 91 -16.02 3.46 1.50
N TYR A 92 -16.69 3.10 0.43
CA TYR A 92 -18.03 2.51 0.51
C TYR A 92 -18.01 1.20 1.32
N LEU A 93 -17.13 0.26 0.95
CA LEU A 93 -17.04 -1.04 1.62
C LEU A 93 -16.65 -0.94 3.09
N ILE A 94 -15.78 0.01 3.44
CA ILE A 94 -15.37 0.29 4.82
C ILE A 94 -16.55 0.75 5.69
N SER A 95 -17.55 1.42 5.12
CA SER A 95 -18.72 1.91 5.85
C SER A 95 -19.79 0.85 6.11
N LEU A 96 -19.82 -0.24 5.36
CA LEU A 96 -20.90 -1.24 5.44
C LEU A 96 -20.99 -2.03 6.77
N PRO A 97 -19.89 -2.35 7.49
CA PRO A 97 -19.96 -3.04 8.77
C PRO A 97 -20.80 -2.33 9.82
N GLU A 98 -20.87 -1.00 9.79
CA GLU A 98 -21.67 -0.23 10.73
C GLU A 98 -23.16 -0.58 10.65
N SER A 99 -23.72 -0.69 9.43
CA SER A 99 -25.10 -1.13 9.23
C SER A 99 -25.36 -2.53 9.79
N ALA A 100 -24.40 -3.45 9.61
CA ALA A 100 -24.52 -4.80 10.18
C ALA A 100 -24.42 -4.80 11.71
N ALA A 101 -23.58 -3.93 12.29
CA ALA A 101 -23.46 -3.77 13.72
C ALA A 101 -24.79 -3.28 14.33
N HIS A 102 -25.42 -2.26 13.76
CA HIS A 102 -26.74 -1.78 14.18
C HIS A 102 -27.80 -2.84 14.04
N THR A 103 -27.83 -3.58 12.93
CA THR A 103 -28.78 -4.68 12.71
C THR A 103 -28.64 -5.75 13.78
N HIS A 104 -27.41 -6.13 14.15
CA HIS A 104 -27.21 -7.09 15.23
C HIS A 104 -27.61 -6.53 16.59
N ALA A 105 -27.22 -5.30 16.92
CA ALA A 105 -27.50 -4.68 18.21
C ALA A 105 -29.01 -4.53 18.48
N ASN A 106 -29.82 -4.40 17.43
CA ASN A 106 -31.28 -4.30 17.48
C ASN A 106 -32.00 -5.64 17.23
N GLN A 107 -31.32 -6.76 17.24
CA GLN A 107 -31.92 -8.09 17.10
C GLN A 107 -32.66 -8.47 18.40
N TRP A 108 -33.99 -8.36 18.38
CA TRP A 108 -34.83 -8.70 19.55
C TRP A 108 -34.91 -10.20 19.74
N PHE A 109 -34.71 -10.66 20.95
CA PHE A 109 -34.82 -12.07 21.34
C PHE A 109 -34.26 -13.02 20.26
N GLU A 110 -35.11 -13.58 19.41
CA GLU A 110 -34.74 -14.45 18.32
C GLU A 110 -34.56 -13.69 16.99
N ARG A 111 -35.44 -12.71 16.71
CA ARG A 111 -35.46 -11.96 15.46
C ARG A 111 -36.42 -10.78 15.49
N THR A 112 -36.07 -9.70 14.75
CA THR A 112 -37.01 -8.74 14.20
C THR A 112 -36.90 -8.74 12.66
N LEU A 113 -38.01 -8.39 11.93
CA LEU A 113 -38.00 -8.37 10.47
C LEU A 113 -37.30 -7.16 9.86
N ASP A 114 -36.92 -6.16 10.65
CA ASP A 114 -36.17 -5.00 10.19
C ASP A 114 -34.78 -5.37 9.65
N ASP A 115 -34.23 -6.52 10.04
CA ASP A 115 -33.00 -7.08 9.50
C ASP A 115 -33.09 -7.43 8.01
N SER A 116 -34.28 -7.71 7.52
CA SER A 116 -34.48 -8.40 6.25
C SER A 116 -34.08 -7.56 5.04
N ALA A 117 -34.50 -6.30 4.96
CA ALA A 117 -34.22 -5.43 3.84
C ALA A 117 -32.74 -5.03 3.77
N ILE A 118 -32.20 -4.55 4.90
CA ILE A 118 -30.82 -4.03 4.94
C ILE A 118 -29.77 -5.09 4.59
N ARG A 119 -29.94 -6.32 5.06
CA ARG A 119 -29.03 -7.43 4.78
C ARG A 119 -28.96 -7.79 3.29
N ARG A 120 -30.10 -7.67 2.57
CA ARG A 120 -30.16 -7.90 1.12
C ARG A 120 -29.45 -6.82 0.31
N ILE A 121 -29.16 -5.70 0.91
CA ILE A 121 -28.39 -4.61 0.31
C ILE A 121 -26.90 -4.76 0.66
N ILE A 122 -26.57 -4.69 1.95
CA ILE A 122 -25.18 -4.56 2.39
C ILE A 122 -24.30 -5.81 2.14
N LEU A 123 -24.88 -7.01 2.20
CA LEU A 123 -24.11 -8.22 1.95
C LEU A 123 -23.76 -8.38 0.46
N PRO A 124 -24.73 -8.39 -0.49
CA PRO A 124 -24.39 -8.45 -1.91
C PRO A 124 -23.49 -7.31 -2.35
N GLU A 125 -23.82 -6.07 -1.98
CA GLU A 125 -23.01 -4.90 -2.35
C GLU A 125 -21.59 -4.96 -1.78
N GLY A 126 -21.43 -5.50 -0.56
CA GLY A 126 -20.11 -5.72 0.04
C GLY A 126 -19.25 -6.67 -0.78
N PHE A 127 -19.80 -7.80 -1.22
CA PHE A 127 -19.07 -8.76 -2.07
C PHE A 127 -18.82 -8.22 -3.47
N LEU A 128 -19.80 -7.55 -4.10
CA LEU A 128 -19.62 -6.93 -5.42
C LEU A 128 -18.53 -5.86 -5.39
N ALA A 129 -18.53 -5.00 -4.35
CA ALA A 129 -17.49 -3.99 -4.19
C ALA A 129 -16.12 -4.62 -3.98
N ALA A 130 -16.01 -5.68 -3.15
CA ALA A 130 -14.77 -6.39 -2.93
C ALA A 130 -14.23 -7.03 -4.22
N ASP A 131 -15.10 -7.64 -5.02
CA ASP A 131 -14.74 -8.27 -6.30
C ASP A 131 -14.16 -7.25 -7.29
N VAL A 132 -14.84 -6.12 -7.47
CA VAL A 132 -14.35 -5.03 -8.36
C VAL A 132 -13.05 -4.44 -7.84
N ILE A 133 -12.89 -4.26 -6.51
CA ILE A 133 -11.64 -3.79 -5.91
C ILE A 133 -10.50 -4.75 -6.25
N LEU A 134 -10.67 -6.06 -6.01
CA LEU A 134 -9.63 -7.06 -6.25
C LEU A 134 -9.27 -7.18 -7.74
N THR A 135 -10.26 -7.22 -8.62
CA THR A 135 -10.05 -7.28 -10.07
C THR A 135 -9.28 -6.04 -10.56
N THR A 136 -9.66 -4.85 -10.06
CA THR A 136 -8.98 -3.61 -10.43
C THR A 136 -7.55 -3.57 -9.89
N LEU A 137 -7.30 -4.00 -8.64
CA LEU A 137 -5.95 -4.10 -8.06
C LEU A 137 -5.05 -5.03 -8.87
N THR A 138 -5.58 -6.19 -9.26
CA THR A 138 -4.84 -7.16 -10.10
C THR A 138 -4.44 -6.51 -11.43
N SER A 139 -5.38 -5.80 -12.07
CA SER A 139 -5.10 -5.07 -13.31
C SER A 139 -4.05 -3.96 -13.13
N ILE A 140 -4.07 -3.24 -12.00
CA ILE A 140 -3.05 -2.24 -11.70
C ILE A 140 -1.69 -2.90 -11.54
N ALA A 141 -1.61 -3.97 -10.75
CA ALA A 141 -0.35 -4.66 -10.45
C ALA A 141 0.28 -5.30 -11.70
N ASP A 142 -0.54 -5.90 -12.56
CA ASP A 142 -0.09 -6.56 -13.81
C ASP A 142 0.50 -5.58 -14.83
N GLY A 143 0.02 -4.34 -14.85
CA GLY A 143 0.46 -3.32 -15.82
C GLY A 143 1.18 -2.11 -15.22
N LEU A 144 1.58 -2.17 -13.95
CA LEU A 144 2.26 -1.05 -13.28
C LEU A 144 3.60 -0.76 -13.96
N HIS A 145 3.79 0.48 -14.35
CA HIS A 145 5.04 0.95 -14.94
C HIS A 145 5.83 1.79 -13.94
N VAL A 146 7.11 1.46 -13.77
CA VAL A 146 8.05 2.18 -12.89
C VAL A 146 9.02 2.98 -13.76
N TRP A 147 9.29 4.23 -13.38
CA TRP A 147 10.22 5.14 -14.06
C TRP A 147 11.52 5.34 -13.26
N PRO A 148 12.52 4.43 -13.36
CA PRO A 148 13.73 4.50 -12.54
C PRO A 148 14.51 5.80 -12.71
N ALA A 149 14.50 6.39 -13.92
CA ALA A 149 15.22 7.63 -14.18
C ALA A 149 14.60 8.82 -13.42
N VAL A 150 13.26 8.86 -13.30
CA VAL A 150 12.56 9.90 -12.53
C VAL A 150 12.84 9.72 -11.04
N ILE A 151 12.74 8.48 -10.53
CA ILE A 151 13.06 8.15 -9.14
C ILE A 151 14.51 8.58 -8.83
N ARG A 152 15.45 8.25 -9.72
CA ARG A 152 16.86 8.65 -9.54
C ARG A 152 17.02 10.17 -9.47
N ALA A 153 16.36 10.91 -10.34
CA ALA A 153 16.43 12.38 -10.33
C ALA A 153 15.88 12.97 -9.02
N HIS A 154 14.80 12.41 -8.46
CA HIS A 154 14.27 12.85 -7.16
C HIS A 154 15.20 12.50 -6.01
N LEU A 155 15.77 11.29 -6.02
CA LEU A 155 16.77 10.90 -5.01
C LEU A 155 18.00 11.79 -5.05
N ASP A 156 18.50 12.16 -6.20
CA ASP A 156 19.68 13.02 -6.35
C ASP A 156 19.48 14.42 -5.75
N LEU A 157 18.23 14.88 -5.57
CA LEU A 157 17.91 16.13 -4.89
C LEU A 157 18.06 16.03 -3.37
N GLU A 158 17.65 14.91 -2.78
CA GLU A 158 17.52 14.75 -1.33
C GLU A 158 18.63 13.89 -0.71
N LEU A 159 19.19 12.97 -1.47
CA LEU A 159 20.19 12.01 -1.02
C LEU A 159 21.42 12.65 -0.38
N PRO A 160 21.94 13.80 -0.85
CA PRO A 160 23.04 14.49 -0.17
C PRO A 160 22.72 14.86 1.27
N PHE A 161 21.48 15.29 1.56
CA PHE A 161 21.06 15.59 2.93
C PHE A 161 20.87 14.33 3.77
N MET A 162 20.31 13.27 3.17
CA MET A 162 20.15 11.97 3.86
C MET A 162 21.51 11.33 4.21
N ALA A 163 22.50 11.49 3.37
CA ALA A 163 23.82 10.90 3.54
C ALA A 163 24.67 11.58 4.63
N THR A 164 24.24 12.71 5.16
CA THR A 164 25.02 13.48 6.17
C THR A 164 25.38 12.67 7.41
N GLU A 165 24.48 11.78 7.88
CA GLU A 165 24.77 10.88 9.00
C GLU A 165 25.86 9.88 8.65
N VAL A 166 25.81 9.28 7.46
CA VAL A 166 26.79 8.30 6.99
C VAL A 166 28.16 8.97 6.85
N ILE A 167 28.21 10.18 6.29
CA ILE A 167 29.42 11.00 6.15
C ILE A 167 30.01 11.30 7.53
N LEU A 168 29.18 11.78 8.46
CA LEU A 168 29.58 12.05 9.84
C LEU A 168 30.23 10.81 10.49
N MET A 169 29.54 9.67 10.41
CA MET A 169 30.01 8.43 11.01
C MET A 169 31.33 7.93 10.41
N GLN A 170 31.53 8.08 9.11
CA GLN A 170 32.79 7.72 8.47
C GLN A 170 33.96 8.65 8.92
N CYS A 171 33.71 9.94 9.01
CA CYS A 171 34.71 10.89 9.53
C CYS A 171 35.07 10.61 10.99
N VAL A 172 34.10 10.28 11.84
CA VAL A 172 34.32 9.90 13.24
C VAL A 172 35.15 8.61 13.33
N LYS A 173 34.86 7.60 12.51
CA LYS A 173 35.66 6.36 12.42
C LYS A 173 37.11 6.63 12.01
N ALA A 174 37.33 7.68 11.22
CA ALA A 174 38.67 8.13 10.83
C ALA A 174 39.40 8.99 11.92
N GLY A 175 38.78 9.17 13.09
CA GLY A 175 39.35 9.88 14.22
C GLY A 175 38.92 11.35 14.38
N GLY A 176 37.96 11.81 13.59
CA GLY A 176 37.42 13.16 13.67
C GLY A 176 36.53 13.39 14.90
N ASP A 177 36.52 14.63 15.42
CA ASP A 177 35.62 15.02 16.51
C ASP A 177 34.15 15.11 16.04
N ARG A 178 33.29 14.32 16.67
CA ARG A 178 31.89 14.21 16.29
C ARG A 178 31.14 15.55 16.39
N GLN A 179 31.43 16.36 17.40
CA GLN A 179 30.69 17.62 17.62
C GLN A 179 31.10 18.68 16.59
N VAL A 180 32.39 18.79 16.33
CA VAL A 180 32.93 19.70 15.31
C VAL A 180 32.41 19.34 13.92
N LEU A 181 32.49 18.06 13.57
CA LEU A 181 31.99 17.56 12.26
C LEU A 181 30.48 17.75 12.10
N HIS A 182 29.71 17.49 13.16
CA HIS A 182 28.25 17.66 13.13
C HIS A 182 27.87 19.14 12.90
N GLU A 183 28.56 20.07 13.59
CA GLU A 183 28.28 21.50 13.40
C GLU A 183 28.64 21.97 12.00
N ALA A 184 29.79 21.54 11.46
CA ALA A 184 30.15 21.86 10.08
C ALA A 184 29.15 21.31 9.05
N ILE A 185 28.70 20.05 9.23
CA ILE A 185 27.64 19.48 8.38
C ILE A 185 26.34 20.30 8.48
N ARG A 186 25.96 20.71 9.69
CA ARG A 186 24.76 21.54 9.90
C ARG A 186 24.85 22.86 9.13
N GLU A 187 25.98 23.55 9.23
CA GLU A 187 26.21 24.83 8.53
C GLU A 187 26.16 24.65 7.01
N HIS A 188 26.85 23.66 6.46
CA HIS A 188 26.83 23.34 5.03
C HIS A 188 25.45 22.95 4.54
N SER A 189 24.72 22.13 5.32
CA SER A 189 23.35 21.71 4.98
C SER A 189 22.37 22.86 4.97
N MET A 190 22.46 23.76 5.96
CA MET A 190 21.61 24.96 6.01
C MET A 190 21.89 25.88 4.83
N ALA A 191 23.16 26.14 4.52
CA ALA A 191 23.54 27.00 3.40
C ALA A 191 23.10 26.43 2.04
N SER A 192 23.30 25.10 1.82
CA SER A 192 22.82 24.43 0.61
C SER A 192 21.29 24.43 0.53
N GLY A 193 20.61 24.10 1.64
CA GLY A 193 19.15 24.10 1.70
C GLY A 193 18.51 25.46 1.42
N MET A 194 19.13 26.55 1.88
CA MET A 194 18.69 27.92 1.57
C MET A 194 18.81 28.20 0.07
N ARG A 195 19.92 27.89 -0.55
CA ARG A 195 20.09 28.07 -2.00
C ARG A 195 19.08 27.29 -2.82
N VAL A 196 18.83 26.03 -2.45
CA VAL A 196 17.81 25.21 -3.12
C VAL A 196 16.43 25.86 -3.03
N LYS A 197 16.05 26.38 -1.84
CA LYS A 197 14.71 26.93 -1.59
C LYS A 197 14.51 28.35 -2.13
N GLU A 198 15.51 29.21 -2.01
CA GLU A 198 15.39 30.61 -2.39
C GLU A 198 15.73 30.84 -3.87
N GLU A 199 16.73 30.14 -4.40
CA GLU A 199 17.26 30.34 -5.73
C GLU A 199 16.79 29.27 -6.74
N GLY A 200 16.17 28.19 -6.28
CA GLY A 200 15.90 27.01 -7.11
C GLY A 200 17.18 26.33 -7.63
N ALA A 201 18.31 26.55 -6.94
CA ALA A 201 19.60 26.01 -7.32
C ALA A 201 19.68 24.50 -7.09
N LYS A 202 20.63 23.85 -7.75
CA LYS A 202 20.95 22.45 -7.42
C LYS A 202 21.53 22.34 -6.02
N ASN A 203 21.31 21.19 -5.38
CA ASN A 203 21.91 20.86 -4.10
C ASN A 203 23.43 20.77 -4.26
N ASP A 204 24.17 21.65 -3.58
CA ASP A 204 25.63 21.74 -3.60
C ASP A 204 26.28 21.29 -2.29
N LEU A 205 25.55 20.55 -1.48
CA LEU A 205 26.06 20.10 -0.16
C LEU A 205 27.32 19.26 -0.26
N LEU A 206 27.39 18.37 -1.25
CA LEU A 206 28.57 17.50 -1.42
C LEU A 206 29.80 18.28 -1.86
N GLU A 207 29.63 19.25 -2.75
CA GLU A 207 30.70 20.14 -3.18
C GLU A 207 31.26 20.95 -1.99
N ARG A 208 30.37 21.42 -1.10
CA ARG A 208 30.76 22.11 0.14
C ARG A 208 31.54 21.20 1.07
N ILE A 209 31.05 19.98 1.31
CA ILE A 209 31.73 18.99 2.13
C ILE A 209 33.09 18.59 1.50
N ALA A 210 33.14 18.42 0.19
CA ALA A 210 34.37 18.08 -0.52
C ALA A 210 35.41 19.22 -0.50
N ALA A 211 34.98 20.48 -0.37
CA ALA A 211 35.87 21.64 -0.26
C ALA A 211 36.36 21.89 1.18
N ASP A 212 35.72 21.32 2.20
CA ASP A 212 36.05 21.55 3.61
C ASP A 212 37.12 20.55 4.08
N PRO A 213 38.31 21.03 4.54
CA PRO A 213 39.37 20.17 5.03
C PRO A 213 38.97 19.25 6.21
N LEU A 214 37.97 19.59 7.00
CA LEU A 214 37.44 18.76 8.09
C LEU A 214 36.98 17.38 7.60
N PHE A 215 36.59 17.28 6.33
CA PHE A 215 36.09 16.06 5.72
C PHE A 215 37.08 15.36 4.79
N ALA A 216 38.38 15.75 4.87
CA ALA A 216 39.43 15.21 4.00
C ALA A 216 39.49 13.67 4.01
N SER A 217 39.18 13.05 5.15
CA SER A 217 39.19 11.58 5.31
C SER A 217 38.19 10.84 4.45
N VAL A 218 37.12 11.51 3.94
CA VAL A 218 36.06 10.91 3.14
C VAL A 218 35.96 11.45 1.71
N HIS A 219 36.77 12.45 1.33
CA HIS A 219 36.71 13.07 0.00
C HIS A 219 36.73 12.03 -1.14
N GLY A 220 37.60 11.02 -1.03
CA GLY A 220 37.75 9.98 -2.04
C GLY A 220 36.58 8.97 -2.12
N SER A 221 35.71 8.94 -1.12
CA SER A 221 34.61 7.98 -1.01
C SER A 221 33.21 8.62 -1.00
N LEU A 222 33.11 9.95 -1.06
CA LEU A 222 31.83 10.68 -0.97
C LEU A 222 30.75 10.14 -1.94
N HIS A 223 31.11 9.89 -3.19
CA HIS A 223 30.16 9.35 -4.18
C HIS A 223 29.68 7.93 -3.85
N GLN A 224 30.52 7.12 -3.19
CA GLN A 224 30.13 5.77 -2.78
C GLN A 224 29.16 5.80 -1.58
N LEU A 225 29.24 6.82 -0.74
CA LEU A 225 28.34 7.03 0.40
C LEU A 225 26.94 7.50 -0.02
N LEU A 226 26.76 7.83 -1.30
CA LEU A 226 25.49 8.25 -1.92
C LEU A 226 24.83 7.14 -2.75
N ASP A 227 25.27 5.91 -2.61
CA ASP A 227 24.55 4.80 -3.25
C ASP A 227 23.20 4.59 -2.54
N PRO A 228 22.05 4.74 -3.25
CA PRO A 228 20.74 4.55 -2.66
C PRO A 228 20.55 3.20 -1.99
N ILE A 229 21.31 2.17 -2.41
CA ILE A 229 21.24 0.83 -1.82
C ILE A 229 21.61 0.81 -0.32
N LEU A 230 22.43 1.79 0.11
CA LEU A 230 22.82 1.91 1.51
C LEU A 230 21.67 2.35 2.44
N PHE A 231 20.58 2.89 1.86
CA PHE A 231 19.45 3.47 2.58
C PHE A 231 18.19 2.62 2.56
N VAL A 232 18.14 1.55 1.76
CA VAL A 232 16.95 0.70 1.65
C VAL A 232 16.82 -0.34 2.78
N GLY A 233 17.89 -0.53 3.58
CA GLY A 233 17.92 -1.49 4.68
C GLY A 233 17.60 -2.92 4.20
N ARG A 234 16.72 -3.61 4.93
CA ARG A 234 16.28 -4.98 4.60
C ARG A 234 15.04 -5.05 3.73
N ALA A 235 14.55 -3.94 3.19
CA ALA A 235 13.29 -3.93 2.44
C ALA A 235 13.26 -4.96 1.28
N PRO A 236 14.29 -5.10 0.43
CA PRO A 236 14.28 -6.12 -0.63
C PRO A 236 14.22 -7.55 -0.08
N GLN A 237 14.98 -7.85 0.97
CA GLN A 237 15.01 -9.17 1.59
C GLN A 237 13.65 -9.51 2.24
N GLN A 238 13.03 -8.53 2.91
CA GLN A 238 11.72 -8.71 3.53
C GLN A 238 10.64 -9.06 2.50
N VAL A 239 10.70 -8.46 1.31
CA VAL A 239 9.77 -8.80 0.21
C VAL A 239 9.95 -10.25 -0.22
N VAL A 240 11.19 -10.69 -0.45
CA VAL A 240 11.48 -12.09 -0.86
C VAL A 240 11.06 -13.08 0.22
N GLU A 241 11.43 -12.82 1.48
CA GLU A 241 11.05 -13.65 2.63
C GLU A 241 9.52 -13.77 2.75
N PHE A 242 8.80 -12.65 2.66
CA PHE A 242 7.34 -12.63 2.74
C PHE A 242 6.67 -13.42 1.60
N LEU A 243 7.17 -13.30 0.38
CA LEU A 243 6.65 -14.06 -0.75
C LEU A 243 6.83 -15.56 -0.53
N LEU A 244 8.05 -16.00 -0.18
CA LEU A 244 8.38 -17.41 -0.01
C LEU A 244 7.69 -18.04 1.20
N GLU A 245 7.62 -17.33 2.33
CA GLU A 245 7.15 -17.89 3.60
C GLU A 245 5.63 -17.77 3.78
N HIS A 246 5.00 -16.75 3.19
CA HIS A 246 3.58 -16.44 3.44
C HIS A 246 2.71 -16.49 2.19
N ILE A 247 3.19 -16.07 1.02
CA ILE A 247 2.38 -15.99 -0.19
C ILE A 247 2.40 -17.31 -0.97
N ASP A 248 3.56 -17.85 -1.26
CA ASP A 248 3.69 -19.07 -2.06
C ASP A 248 2.96 -20.27 -1.47
N PRO A 249 2.96 -20.51 -0.13
CA PRO A 249 2.16 -21.57 0.47
C PRO A 249 0.65 -21.38 0.27
N VAL A 250 0.16 -20.15 0.35
CA VAL A 250 -1.27 -19.86 0.13
C VAL A 250 -1.65 -20.08 -1.34
N LEU A 251 -0.84 -19.62 -2.28
CA LEU A 251 -1.05 -19.84 -3.72
C LEU A 251 -1.00 -21.35 -4.04
N GLY A 252 -0.03 -22.08 -3.49
CA GLY A 252 0.12 -23.52 -3.65
C GLY A 252 -1.09 -24.30 -3.15
N ALA A 253 -1.65 -23.92 -2.01
CA ALA A 253 -2.86 -24.52 -1.44
C ALA A 253 -4.14 -24.24 -2.24
N ASN A 254 -4.16 -23.20 -3.06
CA ASN A 254 -5.35 -22.74 -3.79
C ASN A 254 -5.24 -22.82 -5.32
N THR A 255 -4.33 -23.62 -5.85
CA THR A 255 -4.06 -23.76 -7.31
C THR A 255 -5.32 -24.10 -8.11
N ALA A 256 -6.21 -24.95 -7.58
CA ALA A 256 -7.46 -25.33 -8.23
C ALA A 256 -8.47 -24.16 -8.33
N ALA A 257 -8.44 -23.21 -7.40
CA ALA A 257 -9.25 -22.00 -7.47
C ALA A 257 -8.66 -20.99 -8.47
N LEU A 258 -7.34 -20.84 -8.45
CA LEU A 258 -6.62 -19.93 -9.35
C LEU A 258 -6.78 -20.33 -10.83
N SER A 259 -6.77 -21.64 -11.15
CA SER A 259 -6.97 -22.13 -12.53
C SER A 259 -8.36 -21.90 -13.10
N LYS A 260 -9.36 -21.59 -12.24
CA LYS A 260 -10.75 -21.29 -12.64
C LYS A 260 -11.04 -19.80 -12.71
N SER A 261 -10.16 -18.95 -12.20
CA SER A 261 -10.34 -17.50 -12.26
C SER A 261 -9.96 -16.98 -13.63
N SER A 262 -10.95 -16.63 -14.46
CA SER A 262 -10.74 -15.73 -15.59
C SER A 262 -10.82 -14.30 -15.06
N ILE A 263 -9.73 -13.57 -15.08
CA ILE A 263 -9.77 -12.13 -14.81
C ILE A 263 -10.24 -11.50 -16.11
N ASP A 264 -11.51 -11.12 -16.18
CA ASP A 264 -12.01 -10.33 -17.28
C ASP A 264 -11.27 -9.00 -17.33
N ALA A 265 -10.86 -8.59 -18.54
CA ALA A 265 -10.16 -7.33 -18.72
C ALA A 265 -11.00 -6.18 -18.18
N VAL A 266 -10.48 -5.45 -17.20
CA VAL A 266 -11.13 -4.25 -16.68
C VAL A 266 -11.07 -3.18 -17.77
N ASN A 267 -12.16 -3.04 -18.51
CA ASN A 267 -12.33 -1.94 -19.46
C ASN A 267 -12.63 -0.65 -18.67
N VAL A 268 -11.77 0.34 -18.82
CA VAL A 268 -11.91 1.67 -18.19
C VAL A 268 -12.42 2.67 -19.22
#